data_c9b8cfbe5302766c1e567195dca8f43a
#
_entry.id   c9b8cfbe5302766c1e567195dca8f43a
#
_cell.length_a   1.000
_cell.length_b   1.000
_cell.length_c   1.000
_cell.angle_alpha   90.00
_cell.angle_beta   90.00
_cell.angle_gamma   90.00
#
_symmetry.space_group_name_H-M   'P 1'
#
loop_
_entity.id
_entity.type
_entity.pdbx_description
1 polymer ?
#
loop_
_entity_poly.entity_id
_entity_poly.type
_entity_poly.pdbx_seq_one_letter_code
_entity_poly.pdbx_strand_id
1 'polypeptide(L)'
;MDRLRRHHQDKPLETGLSREMLRSQLLGSAPAGVLDLVLKQAPAVKSEGEWLRLESHQVRLAGAEDEAAKRIEKAFADAGLAVPALGEVLGSCGIDANRARTVLAILLREGKLVRVGPELVYHARAISELKELLRTRRGTRFGVVEFKEWTGVSRKYAIPLLEYLDREKMTRREGEGRQIL
;
A
#
# COMPACT_ATOMS: atom_id res chain seq x y z
N MET A 1 -5.59 -22.18 -18.63
CA MET A 1 -6.07 -20.82 -18.96
C MET A 1 -7.45 -20.54 -18.37
N ASP A 2 -8.44 -21.38 -18.60
CA ASP A 2 -9.83 -21.13 -18.15
C ASP A 2 -9.99 -20.98 -16.64
N ARG A 3 -9.18 -21.68 -15.86
CA ARG A 3 -9.22 -21.59 -14.41
C ARG A 3 -8.75 -20.23 -13.89
N LEU A 4 -7.65 -19.68 -14.45
CA LEU A 4 -7.19 -18.33 -14.15
C LEU A 4 -8.22 -17.28 -14.60
N ARG A 5 -8.81 -17.48 -15.79
CA ARG A 5 -9.85 -16.58 -16.30
C ARG A 5 -11.07 -16.56 -15.39
N ARG A 6 -11.56 -17.73 -14.96
CA ARG A 6 -12.67 -17.85 -14.02
C ARG A 6 -12.34 -17.24 -12.66
N HIS A 7 -11.14 -17.54 -12.13
CA HIS A 7 -10.68 -16.92 -10.87
C HIS A 7 -10.71 -15.40 -10.93
N HIS A 8 -10.19 -14.80 -12.01
CA HIS A 8 -10.19 -13.35 -12.18
C HIS A 8 -11.59 -12.75 -12.39
N GLN A 9 -12.53 -13.52 -12.92
CA GLN A 9 -13.94 -13.10 -13.01
C GLN A 9 -14.63 -13.15 -11.64
N ASP A 10 -14.41 -14.23 -10.87
CA ASP A 10 -15.02 -14.43 -9.56
C ASP A 10 -14.37 -13.52 -8.49
N LYS A 11 -13.08 -13.22 -8.63
CA LYS A 11 -12.27 -12.47 -7.67
C LYS A 11 -11.39 -11.43 -8.35
N PRO A 12 -11.97 -10.39 -8.90
CA PRO A 12 -11.25 -9.40 -9.71
C PRO A 12 -10.20 -8.59 -8.94
N LEU A 13 -10.29 -8.55 -7.61
CA LEU A 13 -9.35 -7.85 -6.74
C LEU A 13 -8.15 -8.70 -6.30
N GLU A 14 -8.19 -10.01 -6.51
CA GLU A 14 -7.05 -10.88 -6.21
C GLU A 14 -6.02 -10.81 -7.35
N THR A 15 -4.74 -10.79 -6.98
CA THR A 15 -3.64 -10.71 -7.95
C THR A 15 -3.61 -11.92 -8.88
N GLY A 16 -3.99 -13.11 -8.38
CA GLY A 16 -4.01 -14.35 -9.15
C GLY A 16 -4.14 -15.59 -8.26
N LEU A 17 -3.85 -16.74 -8.82
CA LEU A 17 -3.78 -18.01 -8.10
C LEU A 17 -2.36 -18.30 -7.64
N SER A 18 -2.19 -18.92 -6.46
CA SER A 18 -0.86 -19.37 -6.05
C SER A 18 -0.37 -20.50 -6.96
N ARG A 19 0.95 -20.52 -7.21
CA ARG A 19 1.61 -21.57 -8.00
C ARG A 19 1.32 -22.96 -7.45
N GLU A 20 1.38 -23.09 -6.12
CA GLU A 20 1.14 -24.37 -5.45
C GLU A 20 -0.32 -24.82 -5.58
N MET A 21 -1.27 -23.91 -5.44
CA MET A 21 -2.68 -24.23 -5.64
C MET A 21 -2.96 -24.66 -7.08
N LEU A 22 -2.38 -23.96 -8.07
CA LEU A 22 -2.56 -24.32 -9.48
C LEU A 22 -1.89 -25.68 -9.78
N ARG A 23 -0.69 -25.92 -9.23
CA ARG A 23 0.05 -27.17 -9.37
C ARG A 23 -0.76 -28.34 -8.81
N SER A 24 -1.19 -28.25 -7.56
CA SER A 24 -1.93 -29.33 -6.89
C SER A 24 -3.24 -29.69 -7.58
N GLN A 25 -3.92 -28.70 -8.10
CA GLN A 25 -5.22 -28.86 -8.74
C GLN A 25 -5.16 -29.34 -10.20
N LEU A 26 -4.13 -28.99 -10.95
CA LEU A 26 -4.00 -29.35 -12.38
C LEU A 26 -3.05 -30.51 -12.63
N LEU A 27 -2.03 -30.64 -11.82
CA LEU A 27 -0.93 -31.58 -12.08
C LEU A 27 -0.81 -32.69 -11.01
N GLY A 28 -1.60 -32.58 -9.92
CA GLY A 28 -1.63 -33.59 -8.85
C GLY A 28 -0.23 -33.91 -8.32
N SER A 29 0.22 -35.15 -8.48
CA SER A 29 1.52 -35.62 -8.01
C SER A 29 2.67 -35.39 -8.99
N ALA A 30 2.47 -34.65 -10.09
CA ALA A 30 3.52 -34.40 -11.06
C ALA A 30 4.71 -33.64 -10.42
N PRO A 31 5.96 -33.88 -10.89
CA PRO A 31 7.14 -33.16 -10.42
C PRO A 31 7.02 -31.65 -10.54
N ALA A 32 7.67 -30.91 -9.61
CA ALA A 32 7.56 -29.45 -9.53
C ALA A 32 7.90 -28.72 -10.86
N GLY A 33 8.88 -29.23 -11.61
CA GLY A 33 9.30 -28.63 -12.89
C GLY A 33 8.28 -28.71 -14.04
N VAL A 34 7.24 -29.56 -13.92
CA VAL A 34 6.22 -29.69 -14.98
C VAL A 34 5.41 -28.41 -15.12
N LEU A 35 5.07 -27.74 -14.02
CA LEU A 35 4.38 -26.47 -14.06
C LEU A 35 5.19 -25.39 -14.81
N ASP A 36 6.50 -25.35 -14.60
CA ASP A 36 7.37 -24.38 -15.26
C ASP A 36 7.46 -24.62 -16.78
N LEU A 37 7.45 -25.88 -17.23
CA LEU A 37 7.38 -26.21 -18.65
C LEU A 37 6.04 -25.76 -19.27
N VAL A 38 4.94 -26.00 -18.57
CA VAL A 38 3.60 -25.56 -19.02
C VAL A 38 3.53 -24.03 -19.08
N LEU A 39 4.06 -23.32 -18.08
CA LEU A 39 4.08 -21.87 -18.04
C LEU A 39 4.90 -21.24 -19.18
N LYS A 40 6.03 -21.87 -19.58
CA LYS A 40 6.82 -21.45 -20.75
C LYS A 40 6.03 -21.49 -22.06
N GLN A 41 5.07 -22.41 -22.17
CA GLN A 41 4.20 -22.54 -23.35
C GLN A 41 2.92 -21.66 -23.25
N ALA A 42 2.75 -20.97 -22.14
CA ALA A 42 1.59 -20.11 -21.90
C ALA A 42 2.01 -18.63 -21.69
N PRO A 43 2.44 -17.92 -22.74
CA PRO A 43 2.97 -16.54 -22.65
C PRO A 43 1.97 -15.55 -22.08
N ALA A 44 0.68 -15.86 -22.18
CA ALA A 44 -0.38 -15.04 -21.61
C ALA A 44 -0.50 -15.17 -20.06
N VAL A 45 0.30 -16.03 -19.42
CA VAL A 45 0.35 -16.17 -17.96
C VAL A 45 1.63 -15.53 -17.44
N LYS A 46 1.49 -14.53 -16.58
CA LYS A 46 2.61 -13.90 -15.86
C LYS A 46 2.78 -14.54 -14.48
N SER A 47 4.05 -14.76 -14.12
CA SER A 47 4.44 -15.22 -12.79
C SER A 47 5.03 -14.04 -12.02
N GLU A 48 4.43 -13.70 -10.88
CA GLU A 48 4.89 -12.66 -9.96
C GLU A 48 5.11 -13.30 -8.56
N GLY A 49 6.34 -13.76 -8.34
CA GLY A 49 6.67 -14.55 -7.15
C GLY A 49 5.86 -15.84 -7.09
N GLU A 50 5.09 -16.02 -6.01
CA GLU A 50 4.23 -17.19 -5.80
C GLU A 50 2.88 -17.12 -6.53
N TRP A 51 2.58 -16.01 -7.23
CA TRP A 51 1.29 -15.79 -7.86
C TRP A 51 1.37 -15.91 -9.37
N LEU A 52 0.32 -16.51 -9.95
CA LEU A 52 0.13 -16.65 -11.39
C LEU A 52 -1.11 -15.89 -11.81
N ARG A 53 -0.97 -15.00 -12.78
CA ARG A 53 -2.09 -14.23 -13.35
C ARG A 53 -2.08 -14.23 -14.87
N LEU A 54 -3.20 -13.92 -15.47
CA LEU A 54 -3.24 -13.61 -16.90
C LEU A 54 -2.56 -12.25 -17.14
N GLU A 55 -1.83 -12.13 -18.24
CA GLU A 55 -1.22 -10.85 -18.65
C GLU A 55 -2.28 -9.77 -18.85
N SER A 56 -3.45 -10.17 -19.38
CA SER A 56 -4.60 -9.27 -19.57
C SER A 56 -5.31 -8.90 -18.25
N HIS A 57 -5.01 -9.62 -17.15
CA HIS A 57 -5.62 -9.30 -15.86
C HIS A 57 -4.89 -8.15 -15.21
N GLN A 58 -5.55 -7.02 -15.15
CA GLN A 58 -5.20 -5.91 -14.27
C GLN A 58 -6.21 -5.89 -13.15
N VAL A 59 -5.73 -5.87 -11.89
CA VAL A 59 -6.61 -5.63 -10.75
C VAL A 59 -7.24 -4.25 -10.95
N ARG A 60 -8.49 -4.23 -11.40
CA ARG A 60 -9.25 -2.99 -11.59
C ARG A 60 -10.34 -2.94 -10.54
N LEU A 61 -10.37 -1.83 -9.84
CA LEU A 61 -11.51 -1.50 -8.99
C LEU A 61 -12.69 -1.21 -9.92
N ALA A 62 -13.85 -1.79 -9.63
CA ALA A 62 -15.05 -1.58 -10.42
C ALA A 62 -16.25 -1.37 -9.49
N GLY A 63 -17.17 -0.50 -9.91
CA GLY A 63 -18.40 -0.28 -9.17
C GLY A 63 -18.14 0.19 -7.73
N ALA A 64 -18.59 -0.57 -6.75
CA ALA A 64 -18.53 -0.20 -5.35
C ALA A 64 -17.09 -0.06 -4.81
N GLU A 65 -16.13 -0.87 -5.31
CA GLU A 65 -14.72 -0.76 -4.91
C GLU A 65 -14.06 0.50 -5.43
N ASP A 66 -14.38 0.94 -6.64
CA ASP A 66 -13.85 2.19 -7.21
C ASP A 66 -14.35 3.40 -6.40
N GLU A 67 -15.63 3.41 -6.07
CA GLU A 67 -16.20 4.45 -5.20
C GLU A 67 -15.60 4.43 -3.79
N ALA A 68 -15.39 3.23 -3.22
CA ALA A 68 -14.73 3.09 -1.92
C ALA A 68 -13.27 3.57 -1.97
N ALA A 69 -12.52 3.28 -3.05
CA ALA A 69 -11.16 3.78 -3.23
C ALA A 69 -11.11 5.30 -3.25
N LYS A 70 -11.99 5.94 -4.02
CA LYS A 70 -12.11 7.41 -4.05
C LYS A 70 -12.42 8.01 -2.68
N ARG A 71 -13.33 7.37 -1.92
CA ARG A 71 -13.67 7.82 -0.56
C ARG A 71 -12.51 7.68 0.40
N ILE A 72 -11.81 6.53 0.39
CA ILE A 72 -10.64 6.29 1.21
C ILE A 72 -9.52 7.27 0.86
N GLU A 73 -9.18 7.42 -0.42
CA GLU A 73 -8.15 8.34 -0.89
C GLU A 73 -8.47 9.78 -0.50
N LYS A 74 -9.71 10.23 -0.73
CA LYS A 74 -10.17 11.57 -0.37
C LYS A 74 -10.09 11.83 1.14
N ALA A 75 -10.51 10.89 1.98
CA ALA A 75 -10.47 11.05 3.44
C ALA A 75 -9.05 11.32 3.94
N PHE A 76 -8.04 10.62 3.39
CA PHE A 76 -6.63 10.86 3.74
C PHE A 76 -6.04 12.10 3.07
N ALA A 77 -6.49 12.46 1.86
CA ALA A 77 -6.05 13.67 1.18
C ALA A 77 -6.52 14.93 1.92
N ASP A 78 -7.78 14.96 2.32
CA ASP A 78 -8.38 16.10 3.03
C ASP A 78 -7.81 16.27 4.46
N ALA A 79 -7.39 15.17 5.09
CA ALA A 79 -6.87 15.17 6.44
C ALA A 79 -5.42 15.67 6.58
N GLY A 80 -4.66 15.73 5.48
CA GLY A 80 -3.25 16.14 5.49
C GLY A 80 -2.40 15.28 6.44
N LEU A 81 -1.76 15.90 7.43
CA LEU A 81 -0.91 15.20 8.43
C LEU A 81 -1.66 14.83 9.72
N ALA A 82 -2.92 15.24 9.90
CA ALA A 82 -3.74 14.90 11.07
C ALA A 82 -4.80 13.85 10.71
N VAL A 83 -4.35 12.67 10.30
CA VAL A 83 -5.18 11.63 9.71
C VAL A 83 -6.21 11.03 10.68
N PRO A 84 -7.41 10.64 10.18
CA PRO A 84 -8.40 9.89 10.95
C PRO A 84 -7.92 8.48 11.28
N ALA A 85 -8.62 7.82 12.20
CA ALA A 85 -8.36 6.42 12.49
C ALA A 85 -8.64 5.54 11.26
N LEU A 86 -7.70 4.65 10.92
CA LEU A 86 -7.81 3.79 9.74
C LEU A 86 -9.11 2.97 9.74
N GLY A 87 -9.48 2.43 10.91
CA GLY A 87 -10.71 1.64 11.07
C GLY A 87 -11.99 2.43 10.76
N GLU A 88 -12.05 3.71 11.15
CA GLU A 88 -13.19 4.60 10.85
C GLU A 88 -13.33 4.84 9.35
N VAL A 89 -12.22 5.12 8.67
CA VAL A 89 -12.22 5.34 7.21
C VAL A 89 -12.67 4.09 6.47
N LEU A 90 -12.13 2.93 6.84
CA LEU A 90 -12.52 1.66 6.21
C LEU A 90 -13.96 1.26 6.53
N GLY A 91 -14.46 1.55 7.73
CA GLY A 91 -15.84 1.28 8.12
C GLY A 91 -16.87 2.16 7.41
N SER A 92 -16.47 3.36 6.97
CA SER A 92 -17.36 4.34 6.34
C SER A 92 -17.30 4.34 4.80
N CYS A 93 -16.44 3.54 4.17
CA CYS A 93 -16.23 3.59 2.72
C CYS A 93 -17.35 2.94 1.87
N GLY A 94 -18.33 2.28 2.50
CA GLY A 94 -19.54 1.76 1.83
C GLY A 94 -19.44 0.35 1.28
N ILE A 95 -18.39 -0.40 1.65
CA ILE A 95 -18.21 -1.83 1.34
C ILE A 95 -17.83 -2.59 2.62
N ASP A 96 -17.87 -3.93 2.58
CA ASP A 96 -17.47 -4.75 3.72
C ASP A 96 -15.98 -4.59 4.08
N ALA A 97 -15.65 -4.90 5.35
CA ALA A 97 -14.31 -4.64 5.90
C ALA A 97 -13.18 -5.39 5.17
N ASN A 98 -13.43 -6.59 4.63
CA ASN A 98 -12.39 -7.36 3.92
C ASN A 98 -12.11 -6.74 2.56
N ARG A 99 -13.16 -6.37 1.82
CA ARG A 99 -13.03 -5.65 0.55
C ARG A 99 -12.37 -4.28 0.75
N ALA A 100 -12.74 -3.55 1.81
CA ALA A 100 -12.11 -2.27 2.16
C ALA A 100 -10.60 -2.40 2.42
N ARG A 101 -10.17 -3.45 3.14
CA ARG A 101 -8.74 -3.74 3.34
C ARG A 101 -8.02 -4.08 2.02
N THR A 102 -8.67 -4.80 1.12
CA THR A 102 -8.12 -5.11 -0.20
C THR A 102 -7.95 -3.82 -1.04
N VAL A 103 -8.95 -2.95 -1.04
CA VAL A 103 -8.87 -1.63 -1.69
C VAL A 103 -7.74 -0.79 -1.11
N LEU A 104 -7.61 -0.74 0.22
CA LEU A 104 -6.49 -0.05 0.88
C LEU A 104 -5.13 -0.61 0.43
N ALA A 105 -4.99 -1.94 0.35
CA ALA A 105 -3.75 -2.57 -0.11
C ALA A 105 -3.41 -2.18 -1.56
N ILE A 106 -4.41 -2.03 -2.42
CA ILE A 106 -4.23 -1.55 -3.79
C ILE A 106 -3.74 -0.10 -3.79
N LEU A 107 -4.38 0.81 -3.04
CA LEU A 107 -3.99 2.22 -2.95
C LEU A 107 -2.57 2.40 -2.40
N LEU A 108 -2.16 1.57 -1.43
CA LEU A 108 -0.78 1.55 -0.92
C LEU A 108 0.21 1.06 -1.99
N ARG A 109 -0.12 0.01 -2.74
CA ARG A 109 0.72 -0.52 -3.83
C ARG A 109 0.84 0.46 -5.00
N GLU A 110 -0.22 1.19 -5.31
CA GLU A 110 -0.23 2.24 -6.34
C GLU A 110 0.52 3.50 -5.88
N GLY A 111 0.97 3.57 -4.62
CA GLY A 111 1.65 4.72 -4.08
C GLY A 111 0.77 5.95 -3.86
N LYS A 112 -0.56 5.82 -3.92
CA LYS A 112 -1.50 6.90 -3.59
C LYS A 112 -1.55 7.16 -2.10
N LEU A 113 -1.41 6.11 -1.31
CA LEU A 113 -1.32 6.16 0.14
C LEU A 113 0.04 5.63 0.61
N VAL A 114 0.50 6.10 1.75
CA VAL A 114 1.77 5.72 2.40
C VAL A 114 1.50 5.25 3.82
N ARG A 115 1.96 4.05 4.16
CA ARG A 115 1.87 3.53 5.52
C ARG A 115 3.07 3.98 6.34
N VAL A 116 2.83 4.79 7.34
CA VAL A 116 3.85 5.30 8.27
C VAL A 116 3.98 4.41 9.50
N GLY A 117 2.86 3.90 10.00
CA GLY A 117 2.77 2.99 11.14
C GLY A 117 1.65 1.97 10.98
N PRO A 118 1.42 1.08 11.98
CA PRO A 118 0.38 0.05 11.91
C PRO A 118 -1.00 0.61 11.57
N GLU A 119 -1.41 1.67 12.27
CA GLU A 119 -2.71 2.33 12.13
C GLU A 119 -2.65 3.70 11.43
N LEU A 120 -1.45 4.13 11.02
CA LEU A 120 -1.24 5.46 10.43
C LEU A 120 -0.95 5.33 8.94
N VAL A 121 -1.91 5.79 8.15
CA VAL A 121 -1.83 5.87 6.70
C VAL A 121 -2.04 7.33 6.29
N TYR A 122 -1.23 7.78 5.35
CA TYR A 122 -1.24 9.16 4.86
C TYR A 122 -1.44 9.18 3.35
N HIS A 123 -2.01 10.25 2.83
CA HIS A 123 -1.98 10.50 1.39
C HIS A 123 -0.54 10.81 0.93
N ALA A 124 -0.14 10.27 -0.21
CA ALA A 124 1.23 10.44 -0.73
C ALA A 124 1.63 11.90 -0.90
N ARG A 125 0.66 12.76 -1.29
CA ARG A 125 0.86 14.21 -1.40
C ARG A 125 1.28 14.83 -0.07
N ALA A 126 0.61 14.51 1.04
CA ALA A 126 0.94 15.06 2.36
C ALA A 126 2.35 14.66 2.81
N ILE A 127 2.75 13.42 2.53
CA ILE A 127 4.13 12.96 2.79
C ILE A 127 5.15 13.67 1.89
N SER A 128 4.82 13.90 0.62
CA SER A 128 5.69 14.63 -0.29
C SER A 128 5.87 16.09 0.15
N GLU A 129 4.79 16.76 0.52
CA GLU A 129 4.83 18.13 1.06
C GLU A 129 5.64 18.21 2.35
N LEU A 130 5.52 17.22 3.25
CA LEU A 130 6.34 17.12 4.44
C LEU A 130 7.84 16.94 4.11
N LYS A 131 8.16 16.08 3.14
CA LYS A 131 9.54 15.88 2.69
C LYS A 131 10.13 17.17 2.09
N GLU A 132 9.36 17.90 1.30
CA GLU A 132 9.79 19.19 0.76
C GLU A 132 10.01 20.25 1.86
N LEU A 133 9.12 20.32 2.84
CA LEU A 133 9.29 21.20 4.00
C LEU A 133 10.63 20.94 4.73
N LEU A 134 11.03 19.68 4.86
CA LEU A 134 12.30 19.32 5.48
C LEU A 134 13.50 19.66 4.57
N ARG A 135 13.40 19.42 3.27
CA ARG A 135 14.46 19.75 2.32
C ARG A 135 14.86 21.23 2.36
N THR A 136 13.87 22.13 2.54
CA THR A 136 14.14 23.57 2.70
C THR A 136 14.93 23.90 3.99
N ARG A 137 15.00 22.95 4.93
CA ARG A 137 15.66 23.07 6.24
C ARG A 137 16.86 22.13 6.39
N ARG A 138 17.42 21.67 5.29
CA ARG A 138 18.55 20.72 5.29
C ARG A 138 19.70 21.19 6.19
N GLY A 139 20.29 20.28 6.94
CA GLY A 139 21.35 20.55 7.90
C GLY A 139 20.88 21.10 9.25
N THR A 140 19.61 21.47 9.40
CA THR A 140 19.07 21.98 10.66
C THR A 140 18.93 20.84 11.68
N ARG A 141 19.29 21.14 12.94
CA ARG A 141 18.96 20.29 14.09
C ARG A 141 17.64 20.73 14.69
N PHE A 142 16.82 19.77 15.06
CA PHE A 142 15.49 20.02 15.61
C PHE A 142 15.03 18.89 16.53
N GLY A 143 14.05 19.19 17.38
CA GLY A 143 13.35 18.23 18.21
C GLY A 143 11.87 18.07 17.82
N VAL A 144 11.13 17.39 18.70
CA VAL A 144 9.69 17.17 18.49
C VAL A 144 8.91 18.48 18.57
N VAL A 145 9.39 19.47 19.35
CA VAL A 145 8.71 20.76 19.53
C VAL A 145 8.74 21.54 18.23
N GLU A 146 9.91 21.75 17.65
CA GLU A 146 10.08 22.46 16.38
C GLU A 146 9.33 21.75 15.25
N PHE A 147 9.39 20.42 15.20
CA PHE A 147 8.65 19.66 14.20
C PHE A 147 7.13 19.90 14.27
N LYS A 148 6.57 19.95 15.49
CA LYS A 148 5.16 20.29 15.69
C LYS A 148 4.82 21.72 15.27
N GLU A 149 5.70 22.67 15.55
CA GLU A 149 5.52 24.07 15.12
C GLU A 149 5.51 24.17 13.57
N TRP A 150 6.41 23.46 12.88
CA TRP A 150 6.47 23.48 11.42
C TRP A 150 5.30 22.79 10.74
N THR A 151 4.77 21.75 11.34
CA THR A 151 3.75 20.89 10.72
C THR A 151 2.35 21.08 11.28
N GLY A 152 2.20 21.73 12.42
CA GLY A 152 0.93 21.89 13.11
C GLY A 152 0.34 20.62 13.74
N VAL A 153 1.05 19.47 13.66
CA VAL A 153 0.52 18.19 14.14
C VAL A 153 0.70 18.02 15.67
N SER A 154 -0.18 17.23 16.27
CA SER A 154 -0.02 16.84 17.66
C SER A 154 1.09 15.79 17.82
N ARG A 155 1.56 15.59 19.07
CA ARG A 155 2.59 14.59 19.42
C ARG A 155 2.23 13.17 18.94
N LYS A 156 0.96 12.81 18.93
CA LYS A 156 0.44 11.52 18.45
C LYS A 156 0.88 11.21 17.01
N TYR A 157 0.90 12.23 16.15
CA TYR A 157 1.32 12.09 14.75
C TYR A 157 2.80 12.40 14.55
N ALA A 158 3.34 13.36 15.32
CA ALA A 158 4.73 13.80 15.18
C ALA A 158 5.73 12.66 15.39
N ILE A 159 5.56 11.84 16.43
CA ILE A 159 6.51 10.76 16.74
C ILE A 159 6.57 9.71 15.63
N PRO A 160 5.44 9.11 15.18
CA PRO A 160 5.49 8.15 14.07
C PRO A 160 6.01 8.75 12.75
N LEU A 161 5.69 10.00 12.45
CA LEU A 161 6.21 10.68 11.25
C LEU A 161 7.73 10.85 11.32
N LEU A 162 8.26 11.23 12.48
CA LEU A 162 9.71 11.35 12.68
C LEU A 162 10.42 10.01 12.55
N GLU A 163 9.86 8.93 13.09
CA GLU A 163 10.39 7.56 12.94
C GLU A 163 10.34 7.09 11.48
N TYR A 164 9.29 7.45 10.76
CA TYR A 164 9.18 7.20 9.32
C TYR A 164 10.28 7.96 8.55
N LEU A 165 10.48 9.25 8.83
CA LEU A 165 11.51 10.07 8.17
C LEU A 165 12.93 9.57 8.47
N ASP A 166 13.19 9.04 9.66
CA ASP A 166 14.45 8.39 10.01
C ASP A 166 14.67 7.12 9.15
N ARG A 167 13.63 6.28 8.96
CA ARG A 167 13.69 5.10 8.07
C ARG A 167 13.93 5.47 6.61
N GLU A 168 13.31 6.55 6.16
CA GLU A 168 13.48 7.09 4.80
C GLU A 168 14.82 7.83 4.62
N LYS A 169 15.66 7.87 5.64
CA LYS A 169 16.96 8.59 5.63
C LYS A 169 16.83 10.09 5.27
N MET A 170 15.71 10.68 5.58
CA MET A 170 15.48 12.13 5.48
C MET A 170 15.98 12.85 6.71
N THR A 171 15.97 12.15 7.85
CA THR A 171 16.48 12.63 9.13
C THR A 171 17.36 11.58 9.78
N ARG A 172 18.22 12.00 10.69
CA ARG A 172 19.04 11.13 11.52
C ARG A 172 18.92 11.58 12.98
N ARG A 173 18.68 10.62 13.86
CA ARG A 173 18.62 10.89 15.29
C ARG A 173 20.01 11.23 15.83
N GLU A 174 20.12 12.33 16.57
CA GLU A 174 21.33 12.79 17.24
C GLU A 174 21.01 13.20 18.70
N GLY A 175 21.31 12.31 19.63
CA GLY A 175 20.93 12.50 21.05
C GLY A 175 19.41 12.55 21.22
N GLU A 176 18.91 13.63 21.84
CA GLU A 176 17.48 13.87 22.04
C GLU A 176 16.81 14.52 20.82
N GLY A 177 17.58 15.00 19.85
CA GLY A 177 17.09 15.64 18.62
C GLY A 177 17.31 14.81 17.37
N ARG A 178 17.12 15.46 16.23
CA ARG A 178 17.37 14.96 14.89
C ARG A 178 18.06 16.00 14.03
N GLN A 179 18.82 15.54 13.04
CA GLN A 179 19.37 16.37 11.99
C GLN A 179 18.68 16.04 10.66
N ILE A 180 18.34 17.05 9.86
CA ILE A 180 17.81 16.89 8.49
C ILE A 180 19.00 16.64 7.56
N LEU A 181 18.92 15.57 6.73
CA LEU A 181 20.01 15.13 5.84
C LEU A 181 19.95 15.76 4.45
#